data_ed6c809e0bacad3a6b6720e535c8547c
#
_entry.id   ed6c809e0bacad3a6b6720e535c8547c
#
_cell.length_a   1.000
_cell.length_b   1.000
_cell.length_c   1.000
_cell.angle_alpha   90.00
_cell.angle_beta   90.00
_cell.angle_gamma   90.00
#
_symmetry.space_group_name_H-M   'P 1'
#
loop_
_entity.id
_entity.type
_entity.pdbx_description
1 polymer ?
#
loop_
_entity_poly.entity_id
_entity_poly.type
_entity_poly.pdbx_seq_one_letter_code
_entity_poly.pdbx_strand_id
1 'polypeptide(L)'
;MKVRSTLLLPYSCLLILLAGCDAQNIRTGPIQDEPISIPLAGNNRANVELKMGAGEIRLTGGSPQLLEGTMEYNVPDWKPRVRTDSIGDQTSVTIEQPSSVGGIGNVHYLWNLRLNDKALLDLKVNCGAGKADLNLGDLTLRTLAVNMGAGQVEVDLRGTPTRDYEVDISGGVGKAVVHLPTGVGIHAEAHGGLGSINVTGLQKRGNSYENDLYDKAKVNINVKVEGGIGEIQLIG
;
A
#
# COMPACT_ATOMS: atom_id res chain seq x y z
N MET A 1 -68.22 28.39 -27.73
CA MET A 1 -66.89 28.29 -28.35
C MET A 1 -65.86 28.02 -27.23
N LYS A 2 -65.44 26.74 -27.05
CA LYS A 2 -64.45 26.36 -26.02
C LYS A 2 -63.13 26.08 -26.73
N VAL A 3 -62.14 26.92 -26.48
CA VAL A 3 -60.75 26.73 -26.98
C VAL A 3 -60.06 25.79 -26.00
N ARG A 4 -59.63 24.64 -26.51
CA ARG A 4 -58.75 23.70 -25.79
C ARG A 4 -57.30 24.06 -26.02
N SER A 5 -56.60 24.53 -25.01
CA SER A 5 -55.13 24.69 -25.04
C SER A 5 -54.48 23.34 -24.83
N THR A 6 -53.75 22.89 -25.82
CA THR A 6 -52.88 21.69 -25.78
C THR A 6 -51.49 22.11 -25.27
N LEU A 7 -51.13 21.64 -24.08
CA LEU A 7 -49.81 21.86 -23.51
C LEU A 7 -48.83 20.86 -24.12
N LEU A 8 -47.89 21.34 -24.94
CA LEU A 8 -46.75 20.58 -25.47
C LEU A 8 -45.63 20.61 -24.44
N LEU A 9 -45.35 19.45 -23.82
CA LEU A 9 -44.11 19.24 -23.03
C LEU A 9 -42.94 19.04 -23.97
N PRO A 10 -41.83 19.75 -23.79
CA PRO A 10 -40.61 19.42 -24.51
C PRO A 10 -39.94 18.18 -23.88
N TYR A 11 -39.83 17.12 -24.67
CA TYR A 11 -38.98 15.95 -24.36
C TYR A 11 -37.51 16.41 -24.41
N SER A 12 -36.91 16.70 -23.24
CA SER A 12 -35.49 16.95 -23.13
C SER A 12 -34.76 15.61 -23.24
N CYS A 13 -34.24 15.32 -24.43
CA CYS A 13 -33.39 14.18 -24.70
C CYS A 13 -32.08 14.36 -23.93
N LEU A 14 -31.95 13.72 -22.79
CA LEU A 14 -30.70 13.61 -22.01
C LEU A 14 -29.75 12.70 -22.81
N LEU A 15 -28.92 13.28 -23.67
CA LEU A 15 -27.80 12.61 -24.32
C LEU A 15 -26.77 12.30 -23.24
N ILE A 16 -26.77 11.05 -22.72
CA ILE A 16 -25.67 10.49 -21.94
C ILE A 16 -24.53 10.26 -22.93
N LEU A 17 -23.57 11.18 -22.93
CA LEU A 17 -22.26 10.96 -23.57
C LEU A 17 -21.56 9.84 -22.78
N LEU A 18 -21.71 8.61 -23.26
CA LEU A 18 -20.82 7.50 -22.94
C LEU A 18 -19.46 7.90 -23.53
N ALA A 19 -18.62 8.57 -22.76
CA ALA A 19 -17.20 8.66 -23.04
C ALA A 19 -16.67 7.22 -22.96
N GLY A 20 -16.58 6.56 -24.12
CA GLY A 20 -15.94 5.26 -24.23
C GLY A 20 -14.49 5.43 -23.79
N CYS A 21 -14.11 4.82 -22.67
CA CYS A 21 -12.71 4.57 -22.41
C CYS A 21 -12.22 3.68 -23.56
N ASP A 22 -11.34 4.20 -24.40
CA ASP A 22 -10.60 3.40 -25.36
C ASP A 22 -9.76 2.40 -24.54
N ALA A 23 -10.26 1.19 -24.36
CA ALA A 23 -9.53 0.09 -23.77
C ALA A 23 -8.44 -0.31 -24.77
N GLN A 24 -7.26 0.26 -24.61
CA GLN A 24 -6.11 -0.12 -25.42
C GLN A 24 -5.72 -1.55 -25.04
N ASN A 25 -5.62 -2.44 -26.03
CA ASN A 25 -5.11 -3.78 -25.83
C ASN A 25 -3.64 -3.70 -25.43
N ILE A 26 -3.33 -4.07 -24.16
CA ILE A 26 -1.95 -4.20 -23.72
C ILE A 26 -1.31 -5.37 -24.44
N ARG A 27 -0.17 -5.13 -25.08
CA ARG A 27 0.64 -6.20 -25.67
C ARG A 27 1.42 -6.88 -24.54
N THR A 28 1.01 -8.09 -24.19
CA THR A 28 1.76 -8.95 -23.27
C THR A 28 2.74 -9.83 -24.06
N GLY A 29 3.91 -10.07 -23.45
CA GLY A 29 4.94 -10.97 -23.93
C GLY A 29 5.22 -12.10 -22.93
N PRO A 30 6.37 -12.80 -23.06
CA PRO A 30 6.83 -13.69 -22.03
C PRO A 30 7.18 -12.91 -20.74
N ILE A 31 7.09 -13.60 -19.60
CA ILE A 31 7.53 -13.03 -18.32
C ILE A 31 9.03 -12.73 -18.39
N GLN A 32 9.40 -11.55 -17.94
CA GLN A 32 10.77 -11.08 -17.80
C GLN A 32 11.06 -10.88 -16.32
N ASP A 33 12.26 -11.28 -15.90
CA ASP A 33 12.77 -11.13 -14.55
C ASP A 33 13.83 -10.02 -14.53
N GLU A 34 13.59 -8.99 -13.73
CA GLU A 34 14.55 -7.92 -13.50
C GLU A 34 15.09 -8.03 -12.06
N PRO A 35 16.32 -8.56 -11.87
CA PRO A 35 16.92 -8.59 -10.55
C PRO A 35 17.33 -7.19 -10.10
N ILE A 36 17.19 -6.93 -8.80
CA ILE A 36 17.61 -5.68 -8.17
C ILE A 36 18.47 -5.97 -6.95
N SER A 37 19.55 -5.18 -6.80
CA SER A 37 20.38 -5.20 -5.60
C SER A 37 20.95 -3.79 -5.37
N ILE A 38 20.57 -3.20 -4.23
CA ILE A 38 21.01 -1.86 -3.81
C ILE A 38 21.83 -2.04 -2.54
N PRO A 39 23.12 -1.70 -2.54
CA PRO A 39 23.99 -1.94 -1.42
C PRO A 39 23.61 -1.07 -0.20
N LEU A 40 23.83 -1.60 0.99
CA LEU A 40 23.79 -0.84 2.23
C LEU A 40 25.11 -0.04 2.36
N ALA A 41 25.16 1.15 1.79
CA ALA A 41 26.39 1.96 1.61
C ALA A 41 26.91 2.63 2.91
N GLY A 42 26.92 1.90 4.03
CA GLY A 42 27.34 2.46 5.33
C GLY A 42 26.33 3.44 5.94
N ASN A 43 25.24 3.71 5.25
CA ASN A 43 24.17 4.59 5.71
C ASN A 43 23.19 3.81 6.58
N ASN A 44 22.97 4.28 7.79
CA ASN A 44 22.06 3.63 8.73
C ASN A 44 20.61 4.04 8.54
N ARG A 45 20.32 4.95 7.59
CA ARG A 45 18.97 5.50 7.33
C ARG A 45 18.62 5.34 5.86
N ALA A 46 17.39 4.94 5.60
CA ALA A 46 16.91 4.83 4.23
C ALA A 46 15.45 5.23 4.08
N ASN A 47 15.17 5.95 3.00
CA ASN A 47 13.82 6.16 2.49
C ASN A 47 13.59 5.21 1.33
N VAL A 48 12.62 4.33 1.44
CA VAL A 48 12.24 3.43 0.36
C VAL A 48 10.82 3.74 -0.09
N GLU A 49 10.65 4.13 -1.34
CA GLU A 49 9.34 4.38 -1.93
C GLU A 49 9.09 3.41 -3.08
N LEU A 50 8.03 2.62 -2.97
CA LEU A 50 7.55 1.70 -3.99
C LEU A 50 6.28 2.27 -4.62
N LYS A 51 6.28 2.44 -5.95
CA LYS A 51 5.16 3.00 -6.73
C LYS A 51 4.73 2.00 -7.78
N MET A 52 3.64 1.31 -7.51
CA MET A 52 3.03 0.35 -8.44
C MET A 52 1.65 0.85 -8.88
N GLY A 53 1.40 0.89 -10.16
CA GLY A 53 0.09 1.21 -10.70
C GLY A 53 -0.88 0.05 -10.54
N ALA A 54 -0.47 -1.16 -10.95
CA ALA A 54 -1.26 -2.39 -10.81
C ALA A 54 -0.36 -3.62 -10.75
N GLY A 55 -0.66 -4.56 -9.84
CA GLY A 55 0.11 -5.79 -9.69
C GLY A 55 0.17 -6.29 -8.25
N GLU A 56 1.23 -7.02 -7.94
CA GLU A 56 1.46 -7.58 -6.61
C GLU A 56 2.83 -7.16 -6.06
N ILE A 57 2.87 -6.72 -4.81
CA ILE A 57 4.09 -6.43 -4.07
C ILE A 57 4.19 -7.42 -2.92
N ARG A 58 5.30 -8.14 -2.84
CA ARG A 58 5.70 -8.93 -1.68
C ARG A 58 6.98 -8.34 -1.13
N LEU A 59 6.96 -7.94 0.13
CA LEU A 59 8.07 -7.30 0.80
C LEU A 59 8.35 -7.96 2.14
N THR A 60 9.61 -8.32 2.36
CA THR A 60 10.05 -8.95 3.60
C THR A 60 11.35 -8.32 4.10
N GLY A 61 11.77 -8.68 5.30
CA GLY A 61 13.11 -8.42 5.83
C GLY A 61 14.14 -9.44 5.37
N GLY A 62 15.33 -9.39 5.97
CA GLY A 62 16.38 -10.40 5.84
C GLY A 62 17.37 -10.17 4.68
N SER A 63 17.44 -8.98 4.10
CA SER A 63 18.45 -8.67 3.09
C SER A 63 19.77 -8.24 3.72
N PRO A 64 20.93 -8.77 3.25
CA PRO A 64 22.24 -8.22 3.57
C PRO A 64 22.50 -6.88 2.87
N GLN A 65 21.80 -6.60 1.77
CA GLN A 65 21.82 -5.34 1.04
C GLN A 65 20.76 -4.39 1.63
N LEU A 66 20.78 -3.11 1.25
CA LEU A 66 19.68 -2.21 1.61
C LEU A 66 18.35 -2.70 1.05
N LEU A 67 18.35 -3.10 -0.21
CA LEU A 67 17.22 -3.70 -0.90
C LEU A 67 17.72 -4.68 -1.95
N GLU A 68 17.10 -5.85 -2.02
CA GLU A 68 17.33 -6.80 -3.11
C GLU A 68 16.06 -7.57 -3.46
N GLY A 69 16.04 -8.21 -4.61
CA GLY A 69 14.93 -9.04 -5.03
C GLY A 69 14.80 -9.20 -6.53
N THR A 70 13.60 -9.55 -6.98
CA THR A 70 13.26 -9.73 -8.40
C THR A 70 11.92 -9.06 -8.69
N MET A 71 11.87 -8.39 -9.82
CA MET A 71 10.67 -7.77 -10.35
C MET A 71 10.30 -8.47 -11.65
N GLU A 72 9.13 -9.15 -11.62
CA GLU A 72 8.62 -9.91 -12.75
C GLU A 72 7.56 -9.11 -13.50
N TYR A 73 7.63 -9.08 -14.84
CA TYR A 73 6.64 -8.40 -15.67
C TYR A 73 6.55 -9.04 -17.05
N ASN A 74 5.37 -8.96 -17.69
CA ASN A 74 5.15 -9.46 -19.06
C ASN A 74 4.69 -8.38 -20.05
N VAL A 75 4.71 -7.12 -19.64
CA VAL A 75 4.48 -5.96 -20.51
C VAL A 75 5.81 -5.23 -20.68
N PRO A 76 6.45 -5.24 -21.85
CA PRO A 76 7.79 -4.69 -22.03
C PRO A 76 7.92 -3.21 -21.62
N ASP A 77 6.89 -2.42 -21.88
CA ASP A 77 6.86 -0.99 -21.54
C ASP A 77 6.74 -0.73 -20.03
N TRP A 78 6.50 -1.77 -19.23
CA TRP A 78 6.35 -1.67 -17.77
C TRP A 78 7.62 -2.09 -17.01
N LYS A 79 8.74 -2.18 -17.69
CA LYS A 79 10.03 -2.40 -17.02
C LYS A 79 10.19 -1.42 -15.86
N PRO A 80 10.36 -1.89 -14.60
CA PRO A 80 10.48 -1.02 -13.44
C PRO A 80 11.63 -0.02 -13.58
N ARG A 81 11.40 1.20 -13.10
CA ARG A 81 12.43 2.24 -13.01
C ARG A 81 12.92 2.34 -11.59
N VAL A 82 14.24 2.27 -11.43
CA VAL A 82 14.89 2.38 -10.12
C VAL A 82 15.71 3.67 -10.09
N ARG A 83 15.52 4.45 -9.03
CA ARG A 83 16.33 5.64 -8.74
C ARG A 83 16.89 5.50 -7.34
N THR A 84 18.17 5.82 -7.19
CA THR A 84 18.86 5.79 -5.91
C THR A 84 19.67 7.06 -5.76
N ASP A 85 19.43 7.77 -4.66
CA ASP A 85 20.16 8.99 -4.29
C ASP A 85 20.67 8.84 -2.86
N SER A 86 21.87 9.33 -2.58
CA SER A 86 22.48 9.28 -1.25
C SER A 86 22.95 10.70 -0.85
N ILE A 87 22.45 11.18 0.28
CA ILE A 87 22.81 12.47 0.84
C ILE A 87 23.18 12.30 2.31
N GLY A 88 24.43 12.56 2.66
CA GLY A 88 24.93 12.33 4.01
C GLY A 88 24.83 10.86 4.43
N ASP A 89 24.15 10.60 5.55
CA ASP A 89 23.93 9.26 6.11
C ASP A 89 22.61 8.60 5.65
N GLN A 90 21.92 9.19 4.69
CA GLN A 90 20.63 8.75 4.21
C GLN A 90 20.68 8.29 2.75
N THR A 91 20.13 7.12 2.46
CA THR A 91 19.89 6.64 1.09
C THR A 91 18.41 6.69 0.77
N SER A 92 18.05 7.27 -0.36
CA SER A 92 16.69 7.29 -0.89
C SER A 92 16.60 6.37 -2.09
N VAL A 93 15.66 5.44 -2.05
CA VAL A 93 15.38 4.48 -3.13
C VAL A 93 13.94 4.68 -3.58
N THR A 94 13.74 4.86 -4.86
CA THR A 94 12.41 4.87 -5.48
C THR A 94 12.36 3.79 -6.56
N ILE A 95 11.41 2.87 -6.44
CA ILE A 95 11.08 1.90 -7.49
C ILE A 95 9.69 2.25 -8.01
N GLU A 96 9.59 2.45 -9.32
CA GLU A 96 8.38 2.94 -9.96
C GLU A 96 8.01 2.08 -11.16
N GLN A 97 6.75 1.61 -11.19
CA GLN A 97 6.14 1.11 -12.43
C GLN A 97 5.89 2.29 -13.35
N PRO A 98 6.41 2.26 -14.59
CA PRO A 98 6.08 3.31 -15.56
C PRO A 98 4.58 3.45 -15.72
N SER A 99 4.09 4.68 -15.74
CA SER A 99 2.66 4.93 -15.99
C SER A 99 2.27 4.33 -17.33
N SER A 100 1.29 3.45 -17.30
CA SER A 100 0.66 2.89 -18.49
C SER A 100 -0.82 3.18 -18.42
N VAL A 101 -1.38 3.46 -19.57
CA VAL A 101 -2.84 3.48 -19.72
C VAL A 101 -3.34 2.07 -19.45
N GLY A 102 -4.30 1.91 -18.56
CA GLY A 102 -4.89 0.61 -18.25
C GLY A 102 -5.41 -0.06 -19.52
N GLY A 103 -5.28 -1.38 -19.60
CA GLY A 103 -5.74 -2.16 -20.74
C GLY A 103 -6.21 -3.55 -20.29
N ILE A 104 -6.89 -4.26 -21.19
CA ILE A 104 -7.38 -5.62 -20.97
C ILE A 104 -6.32 -6.59 -21.49
N GLY A 105 -5.86 -7.52 -20.65
CA GLY A 105 -4.89 -8.55 -21.04
C GLY A 105 -4.52 -9.42 -19.86
N ASN A 106 -3.83 -10.53 -20.13
CA ASN A 106 -3.27 -11.39 -19.08
C ASN A 106 -1.96 -10.78 -18.57
N VAL A 107 -2.07 -9.74 -17.75
CA VAL A 107 -0.93 -8.99 -17.21
C VAL A 107 -0.36 -9.72 -16.01
N HIS A 108 0.95 -9.93 -16.02
CA HIS A 108 1.72 -10.38 -14.86
C HIS A 108 2.68 -9.27 -14.43
N TYR A 109 2.57 -8.84 -13.17
CA TYR A 109 3.42 -7.81 -12.59
C TYR A 109 3.58 -8.06 -11.09
N LEU A 110 4.76 -8.54 -10.69
CA LEU A 110 5.05 -8.97 -9.33
C LEU A 110 6.42 -8.45 -8.90
N TRP A 111 6.49 -7.80 -7.75
CA TRP A 111 7.74 -7.45 -7.09
C TRP A 111 7.93 -8.30 -5.84
N ASN A 112 8.97 -9.12 -5.83
CA ASN A 112 9.44 -9.87 -4.68
C ASN A 112 10.71 -9.20 -4.14
N LEU A 113 10.57 -8.43 -3.06
CA LEU A 113 11.64 -7.59 -2.54
C LEU A 113 11.96 -7.95 -1.09
N ARG A 114 13.23 -7.77 -0.71
CA ARG A 114 13.71 -7.90 0.67
C ARG A 114 14.46 -6.64 1.06
N LEU A 115 14.21 -6.15 2.29
CA LEU A 115 14.88 -5.00 2.87
C LEU A 115 15.87 -5.42 3.97
N ASN A 116 16.80 -4.53 4.27
CA ASN A 116 17.75 -4.71 5.37
C ASN A 116 17.06 -4.48 6.72
N ASP A 117 17.25 -5.40 7.67
CA ASP A 117 16.61 -5.34 8.99
C ASP A 117 17.23 -4.27 9.89
N LYS A 118 18.50 -3.89 9.65
CA LYS A 118 19.25 -2.99 10.52
C LYS A 118 19.16 -1.53 10.12
N ALA A 119 18.84 -1.25 8.86
CA ALA A 119 18.65 0.12 8.39
C ALA A 119 17.40 0.73 9.04
N LEU A 120 17.52 1.99 9.49
CA LEU A 120 16.36 2.74 9.96
C LEU A 120 15.55 3.20 8.76
N LEU A 121 14.34 2.65 8.62
CA LEU A 121 13.55 2.75 7.40
C LEU A 121 12.37 3.70 7.55
N ASP A 122 12.26 4.60 6.57
CA ASP A 122 11.01 5.23 6.18
C ASP A 122 10.52 4.50 4.93
N LEU A 123 9.45 3.74 5.09
CA LEU A 123 8.89 2.91 4.01
C LEU A 123 7.57 3.48 3.53
N LYS A 124 7.48 3.71 2.22
CA LYS A 124 6.25 4.14 1.57
C LYS A 124 5.91 3.20 0.42
N VAL A 125 4.71 2.64 0.45
CA VAL A 125 4.18 1.76 -0.57
C VAL A 125 2.93 2.37 -1.17
N ASN A 126 2.96 2.69 -2.46
CA ASN A 126 1.83 3.18 -3.21
C ASN A 126 1.45 2.13 -4.25
N CYS A 127 0.25 1.57 -4.15
CA CYS A 127 -0.27 0.60 -5.10
C CYS A 127 -1.65 1.06 -5.59
N GLY A 128 -1.80 1.28 -6.88
CA GLY A 128 -3.08 1.72 -7.44
C GLY A 128 -4.13 0.62 -7.38
N ALA A 129 -3.80 -0.58 -7.85
CA ALA A 129 -4.70 -1.73 -7.80
C ALA A 129 -3.94 -3.05 -7.65
N GLY A 130 -4.46 -3.99 -6.86
CA GLY A 130 -3.87 -5.32 -6.73
C GLY A 130 -3.67 -5.79 -5.29
N LYS A 131 -2.48 -6.32 -4.99
CA LYS A 131 -2.17 -6.89 -3.68
C LYS A 131 -0.83 -6.39 -3.15
N ALA A 132 -0.79 -6.03 -1.87
CA ALA A 132 0.45 -5.77 -1.14
C ALA A 132 0.52 -6.69 0.08
N ASP A 133 1.55 -7.54 0.11
CA ASP A 133 1.86 -8.49 1.18
C ASP A 133 3.19 -8.07 1.82
N LEU A 134 3.11 -7.47 3.00
CA LEU A 134 4.20 -6.77 3.64
C LEU A 134 4.52 -7.43 4.99
N ASN A 135 5.55 -8.28 5.03
CA ASN A 135 6.05 -8.89 6.24
C ASN A 135 7.23 -8.06 6.77
N LEU A 136 6.96 -7.19 7.74
CA LEU A 136 7.86 -6.13 8.17
C LEU A 136 8.31 -6.27 9.64
N GLY A 137 7.94 -7.36 10.32
CA GLY A 137 8.17 -7.54 11.76
C GLY A 137 9.63 -7.50 12.19
N ASP A 138 10.56 -7.88 11.30
CA ASP A 138 11.99 -7.88 11.56
C ASP A 138 12.68 -6.55 11.21
N LEU A 139 11.97 -5.64 10.53
CA LEU A 139 12.55 -4.37 10.07
C LEU A 139 12.64 -3.33 11.18
N THR A 140 13.64 -2.47 11.10
CA THR A 140 13.77 -1.30 11.98
C THR A 140 13.04 -0.11 11.33
N LEU A 141 11.73 -0.04 11.55
CA LEU A 141 10.88 1.02 11.00
C LEU A 141 10.97 2.30 11.84
N ARG A 142 10.90 3.46 11.17
CA ARG A 142 10.59 4.77 11.73
C ARG A 142 9.19 5.21 11.31
N THR A 143 8.87 5.04 10.04
CA THR A 143 7.52 5.29 9.49
C THR A 143 7.18 4.25 8.45
N LEU A 144 5.91 3.85 8.42
CA LEU A 144 5.32 3.05 7.36
C LEU A 144 4.11 3.77 6.81
N ALA A 145 4.10 4.09 5.52
CA ALA A 145 2.94 4.63 4.83
C ALA A 145 2.53 3.69 3.69
N VAL A 146 1.29 3.22 3.69
CA VAL A 146 0.75 2.35 2.64
C VAL A 146 -0.50 2.99 2.04
N ASN A 147 -0.48 3.22 0.74
CA ASN A 147 -1.62 3.75 0.01
C ASN A 147 -2.06 2.73 -1.05
N MET A 148 -3.29 2.24 -0.94
CA MET A 148 -3.89 1.29 -1.87
C MET A 148 -5.15 1.90 -2.50
N GLY A 149 -5.21 2.01 -3.81
CA GLY A 149 -6.42 2.48 -4.50
C GLY A 149 -7.54 1.45 -4.43
N ALA A 150 -7.30 0.24 -4.92
CA ALA A 150 -8.26 -0.85 -4.87
C ALA A 150 -7.54 -2.21 -4.72
N GLY A 151 -8.04 -3.07 -3.84
CA GLY A 151 -7.47 -4.41 -3.66
C GLY A 151 -7.26 -4.84 -2.22
N GLN A 152 -6.16 -5.54 -1.96
CA GLN A 152 -5.87 -6.09 -0.64
C GLN A 152 -4.49 -5.67 -0.15
N VAL A 153 -4.45 -5.19 1.09
CA VAL A 153 -3.22 -4.93 1.84
C VAL A 153 -3.18 -5.86 3.04
N GLU A 154 -2.08 -6.59 3.18
CA GLU A 154 -1.77 -7.36 4.38
C GLU A 154 -0.43 -6.89 4.93
N VAL A 155 -0.42 -6.39 6.16
CA VAL A 155 0.78 -5.89 6.85
C VAL A 155 1.01 -6.71 8.10
N ASP A 156 2.13 -7.39 8.15
CA ASP A 156 2.56 -8.13 9.34
C ASP A 156 3.69 -7.36 10.04
N LEU A 157 3.38 -6.83 11.21
CA LEU A 157 4.30 -6.10 12.08
C LEU A 157 4.76 -6.95 13.27
N ARG A 158 4.38 -8.23 13.32
CA ARG A 158 4.75 -9.14 14.41
C ARG A 158 6.25 -9.36 14.42
N GLY A 159 6.88 -8.93 15.49
CA GLY A 159 8.32 -9.00 15.70
C GLY A 159 8.67 -8.42 17.06
N THR A 160 9.91 -8.00 17.23
CA THR A 160 10.38 -7.40 18.49
C THR A 160 10.91 -6.00 18.20
N PRO A 161 10.06 -5.00 17.99
CA PRO A 161 10.51 -3.64 17.71
C PRO A 161 11.26 -3.06 18.93
N THR A 162 12.34 -2.34 18.65
CA THR A 162 13.22 -1.75 19.66
C THR A 162 13.02 -0.25 19.85
N ARG A 163 12.12 0.35 19.06
CA ARG A 163 11.82 1.78 19.05
C ARG A 163 10.37 2.04 18.63
N ASP A 164 9.89 3.21 19.00
CA ASP A 164 8.60 3.71 18.53
C ASP A 164 8.61 3.94 17.03
N TYR A 165 7.47 3.69 16.39
CA TYR A 165 7.24 4.03 14.98
C TYR A 165 5.76 4.28 14.68
N GLU A 166 5.53 4.89 13.52
CA GLU A 166 4.19 5.25 13.04
C GLU A 166 3.81 4.45 11.80
N VAL A 167 2.55 4.05 11.75
CA VAL A 167 1.95 3.31 10.63
C VAL A 167 0.71 4.04 10.14
N ASP A 168 0.69 4.40 8.86
CA ASP A 168 -0.45 5.01 8.19
C ASP A 168 -0.84 4.16 6.97
N ILE A 169 -2.05 3.62 6.97
CA ILE A 169 -2.57 2.78 5.88
C ILE A 169 -3.84 3.40 5.37
N SER A 170 -3.84 3.79 4.09
CA SER A 170 -5.01 4.37 3.43
C SER A 170 -5.46 3.49 2.27
N GLY A 171 -6.73 3.09 2.25
CA GLY A 171 -7.34 2.28 1.22
C GLY A 171 -8.58 2.93 0.61
N GLY A 172 -8.75 2.83 -0.71
CA GLY A 172 -9.97 3.27 -1.39
C GLY A 172 -11.06 2.21 -1.30
N VAL A 173 -10.85 1.06 -1.94
CA VAL A 173 -11.80 -0.05 -2.00
C VAL A 173 -11.09 -1.39 -1.79
N GLY A 174 -11.52 -2.18 -0.81
CA GLY A 174 -10.98 -3.51 -0.62
C GLY A 174 -10.79 -3.94 0.83
N LYS A 175 -9.68 -4.62 1.11
CA LYS A 175 -9.39 -5.19 2.41
C LYS A 175 -8.02 -4.76 2.93
N ALA A 176 -7.96 -4.31 4.19
CA ALA A 176 -6.74 -4.07 4.92
C ALA A 176 -6.67 -4.98 6.15
N VAL A 177 -5.60 -5.77 6.27
CA VAL A 177 -5.33 -6.63 7.43
C VAL A 177 -4.00 -6.21 8.03
N VAL A 178 -3.99 -5.91 9.32
CA VAL A 178 -2.78 -5.54 10.06
C VAL A 178 -2.59 -6.45 11.25
N HIS A 179 -1.51 -7.21 11.24
CA HIS A 179 -1.07 -8.03 12.37
C HIS A 179 -0.12 -7.20 13.23
N LEU A 180 -0.49 -6.99 14.48
CA LEU A 180 0.24 -6.14 15.42
C LEU A 180 1.21 -6.95 16.28
N PRO A 181 2.36 -6.38 16.68
CA PRO A 181 3.29 -7.05 17.56
C PRO A 181 2.75 -7.16 18.99
N THR A 182 3.25 -8.15 19.72
CA THR A 182 2.98 -8.33 21.15
C THR A 182 4.11 -7.73 22.00
N GLY A 183 3.82 -7.43 23.28
CA GLY A 183 4.84 -6.95 24.23
C GLY A 183 5.22 -5.48 24.10
N VAL A 184 4.52 -4.71 23.28
CA VAL A 184 4.69 -3.26 23.08
C VAL A 184 3.36 -2.54 23.27
N GLY A 185 3.41 -1.23 23.52
CA GLY A 185 2.21 -0.38 23.55
C GLY A 185 1.66 -0.18 22.16
N ILE A 186 0.35 -0.35 21.99
CA ILE A 186 -0.36 -0.11 20.73
C ILE A 186 -1.46 0.90 20.95
N HIS A 187 -1.44 1.95 20.11
CA HIS A 187 -2.56 2.85 19.90
C HIS A 187 -2.97 2.77 18.43
N ALA A 188 -4.24 2.43 18.16
CA ALA A 188 -4.73 2.25 16.81
C ALA A 188 -6.00 3.05 16.57
N GLU A 189 -6.07 3.74 15.45
CA GLU A 189 -7.26 4.37 14.92
C GLU A 189 -7.68 3.66 13.63
N ALA A 190 -8.96 3.32 13.52
CA ALA A 190 -9.51 2.68 12.33
C ALA A 190 -10.77 3.41 11.89
N HIS A 191 -10.76 3.91 10.67
CA HIS A 191 -11.86 4.66 10.07
C HIS A 191 -12.27 4.02 8.74
N GLY A 192 -13.54 3.65 8.61
CA GLY A 192 -14.12 3.07 7.40
C GLY A 192 -15.34 3.84 6.94
N GLY A 193 -15.56 3.93 5.62
CA GLY A 193 -16.78 4.49 5.05
C GLY A 193 -17.91 3.47 5.04
N LEU A 194 -17.89 2.53 4.08
CA LEU A 194 -18.89 1.46 3.94
C LEU A 194 -18.21 0.10 4.10
N GLY A 195 -18.61 -0.69 5.09
CA GLY A 195 -18.05 -2.02 5.33
C GLY A 195 -17.92 -2.36 6.80
N SER A 196 -16.87 -3.14 7.15
CA SER A 196 -16.66 -3.61 8.52
C SER A 196 -15.28 -3.23 9.05
N ILE A 197 -15.22 -2.96 10.35
CA ILE A 197 -13.98 -2.80 11.11
C ILE A 197 -13.98 -3.87 12.21
N ASN A 198 -13.04 -4.80 12.11
CA ASN A 198 -12.86 -5.89 13.05
C ASN A 198 -11.54 -5.72 13.79
N VAL A 199 -11.60 -5.56 15.11
CA VAL A 199 -10.43 -5.37 15.95
C VAL A 199 -10.40 -6.46 17.01
N THR A 200 -9.29 -7.18 17.10
CA THR A 200 -9.04 -8.22 18.11
C THR A 200 -7.75 -7.92 18.87
N GLY A 201 -7.70 -8.30 20.14
CA GLY A 201 -6.51 -8.08 20.98
C GLY A 201 -6.33 -6.66 21.51
N LEU A 202 -7.18 -5.71 21.15
CA LEU A 202 -7.17 -4.34 21.63
C LEU A 202 -8.52 -3.98 22.29
N GLN A 203 -8.50 -3.04 23.22
CA GLN A 203 -9.68 -2.51 23.89
C GLN A 203 -10.07 -1.19 23.27
N LYS A 204 -11.37 -0.98 23.05
CA LYS A 204 -11.88 0.30 22.51
C LYS A 204 -11.79 1.40 23.58
N ARG A 205 -11.16 2.52 23.22
CA ARG A 205 -10.99 3.73 24.05
C ARG A 205 -11.49 4.96 23.25
N GLY A 206 -12.74 5.36 23.46
CA GLY A 206 -13.33 6.43 22.65
C GLY A 206 -13.36 6.09 21.16
N ASN A 207 -12.62 6.83 20.35
CA ASN A 207 -12.52 6.62 18.90
C ASN A 207 -11.29 5.78 18.50
N SER A 208 -10.47 5.36 19.44
CA SER A 208 -9.28 4.54 19.22
C SER A 208 -9.39 3.16 19.86
N TYR A 209 -8.36 2.35 19.63
CA TYR A 209 -8.18 1.02 20.19
C TYR A 209 -6.77 0.93 20.79
N GLU A 210 -6.66 0.42 22.00
CA GLU A 210 -5.40 0.35 22.74
C GLU A 210 -5.23 -1.01 23.42
N ASN A 211 -3.98 -1.43 23.62
CA ASN A 211 -3.69 -2.52 24.54
C ASN A 211 -3.31 -1.97 25.94
N ASP A 212 -3.21 -2.85 26.92
CA ASP A 212 -2.89 -2.47 28.31
C ASP A 212 -1.46 -1.95 28.49
N LEU A 213 -0.60 -2.10 27.48
CA LEU A 213 0.80 -1.70 27.48
C LEU A 213 1.02 -0.29 26.92
N TYR A 214 0.04 0.31 26.26
CA TYR A 214 0.18 1.65 25.69
C TYR A 214 0.52 2.68 26.77
N ASP A 215 1.48 3.56 26.51
CA ASP A 215 2.10 4.53 27.43
C ASP A 215 2.79 3.91 28.67
N LYS A 216 2.88 2.58 28.77
CA LYS A 216 3.56 1.88 29.85
C LYS A 216 4.75 1.06 29.37
N ALA A 217 4.70 0.60 28.13
CA ALA A 217 5.81 -0.13 27.53
C ALA A 217 6.95 0.82 27.12
N LYS A 218 8.15 0.25 26.98
CA LYS A 218 9.31 0.99 26.49
C LYS A 218 9.15 1.44 25.03
N VAL A 219 8.39 0.68 24.25
CA VAL A 219 8.13 0.94 22.83
C VAL A 219 6.62 1.08 22.63
N ASN A 220 6.22 2.11 21.91
CA ASN A 220 4.83 2.37 21.55
C ASN A 220 4.71 2.52 20.02
N ILE A 221 3.65 1.96 19.46
CA ILE A 221 3.36 1.98 18.03
C ILE A 221 2.01 2.66 17.82
N ASN A 222 2.00 3.69 16.97
CA ASN A 222 0.78 4.36 16.56
C ASN A 222 0.38 3.85 15.18
N VAL A 223 -0.85 3.34 15.06
CA VAL A 223 -1.38 2.75 13.83
C VAL A 223 -2.63 3.51 13.43
N LYS A 224 -2.65 4.02 12.22
CA LYS A 224 -3.83 4.64 11.62
C LYS A 224 -4.21 3.89 10.36
N VAL A 225 -5.48 3.46 10.26
CA VAL A 225 -6.01 2.77 9.09
C VAL A 225 -7.26 3.46 8.61
N GLU A 226 -7.26 3.94 7.38
CA GLU A 226 -8.40 4.58 6.74
C GLU A 226 -8.83 3.76 5.51
N GLY A 227 -10.12 3.40 5.45
CA GLY A 227 -10.72 2.68 4.32
C GLY A 227 -11.94 3.42 3.77
N GLY A 228 -12.13 3.41 2.45
CA GLY A 228 -13.35 3.93 1.82
C GLY A 228 -14.48 2.91 1.87
N ILE A 229 -14.34 1.82 1.13
CA ILE A 229 -15.33 0.73 1.04
C ILE A 229 -14.64 -0.60 1.22
N GLY A 230 -15.06 -1.42 2.20
CA GLY A 230 -14.50 -2.76 2.40
C GLY A 230 -14.31 -3.16 3.84
N GLU A 231 -13.24 -3.90 4.11
CA GLU A 231 -12.97 -4.47 5.42
C GLU A 231 -11.63 -4.01 5.97
N ILE A 232 -11.62 -3.60 7.24
CA ILE A 232 -10.42 -3.35 8.02
C ILE A 232 -10.35 -4.37 9.14
N GLN A 233 -9.22 -5.08 9.25
CA GLN A 233 -8.93 -6.02 10.33
C GLN A 233 -7.65 -5.59 11.06
N LEU A 234 -7.73 -5.35 12.36
CA LEU A 234 -6.59 -5.18 13.25
C LEU A 234 -6.51 -6.37 14.19
N ILE A 235 -5.38 -7.06 14.21
CA ILE A 235 -5.16 -8.30 14.95
C ILE A 235 -3.95 -8.12 15.86
N GLY A 236 -4.20 -8.00 17.19
CA GLY A 236 -3.19 -7.86 18.22
C GLY A 236 -2.99 -9.13 19.05
#